data_3022ace2cda08848c77a9e64e060bf14
#
_entry.id   3022ace2cda08848c77a9e64e060bf14
#
_cell.length_a   1.000
_cell.length_b   1.000
_cell.length_c   1.000
_cell.angle_alpha   90.00
_cell.angle_beta   90.00
_cell.angle_gamma   90.00
#
_symmetry.space_group_name_H-M   'P 1'
#
loop_
_entity.id
_entity.type
_entity.pdbx_description
1 polymer ?
#
loop_
_entity_poly.entity_id
_entity_poly.type
_entity_poly.pdbx_seq_one_letter_code
_entity_poly.pdbx_strand_id
1 'polypeptide(L)'
;KNIFIAKGRKQDNPLILHISNIGMLDRIAKNITELEYKLMRTFWPGPFTIILERTKIVPDIVTGGLDTVGIRMPSNEIAKWLIEYANTPIAAPSANISGRPSGTNVEDIFKELSDKVDYIIDEGQCEIGVESTVVRVVEGVPHILRPGKITAEQIKKVAGNVIVDKHILGDL
;
A
#
# COMPACT_ATOMS: atom_id res chain seq x y z
N LYS A 1 -1.60 14.36 7.84
CA LYS A 1 -2.79 15.20 8.01
C LYS A 1 -3.22 15.82 6.68
N ASN A 2 -2.32 16.45 5.95
CA ASN A 2 -2.64 17.17 4.71
C ASN A 2 -3.20 16.26 3.59
N ILE A 3 -2.78 14.98 3.52
CA ILE A 3 -3.32 13.98 2.59
C ILE A 3 -4.84 13.84 2.74
N PHE A 4 -5.34 13.77 3.99
CA PHE A 4 -6.77 13.61 4.26
C PHE A 4 -7.56 14.85 3.82
N ILE A 5 -7.00 16.04 4.03
CA ILE A 5 -7.60 17.30 3.61
C ILE A 5 -7.63 17.40 2.08
N ALA A 6 -6.48 17.19 1.42
CA ALA A 6 -6.34 17.28 -0.03
C ALA A 6 -7.29 16.34 -0.78
N LYS A 7 -7.52 15.15 -0.24
CA LYS A 7 -8.36 14.11 -0.87
C LYS A 7 -9.81 14.11 -0.42
N GLY A 8 -10.18 14.83 0.62
CA GLY A 8 -11.46 14.63 1.30
C GLY A 8 -11.59 13.21 1.90
N ARG A 9 -10.45 12.62 2.31
CA ARG A 9 -10.39 11.25 2.85
C ARG A 9 -10.76 11.24 4.32
N LYS A 10 -11.54 10.25 4.77
CA LYS A 10 -11.82 10.04 6.19
C LYS A 10 -10.54 9.64 6.93
N GLN A 11 -10.33 10.19 8.14
CA GLN A 11 -9.10 9.95 8.91
C GLN A 11 -9.01 8.53 9.51
N ASP A 12 -10.13 7.85 9.63
CA ASP A 12 -10.22 6.45 10.07
C ASP A 12 -9.86 5.44 8.95
N ASN A 13 -9.69 5.92 7.72
CA ASN A 13 -9.28 5.09 6.59
C ASN A 13 -7.74 5.01 6.50
N PRO A 14 -7.12 3.86 6.84
CA PRO A 14 -5.68 3.73 6.94
C PRO A 14 -4.94 4.08 5.65
N LEU A 15 -3.70 4.56 5.81
CA LEU A 15 -2.75 4.78 4.72
C LEU A 15 -1.77 3.61 4.63
N ILE A 16 -1.22 3.39 3.44
CA ILE A 16 -0.17 2.41 3.21
C ILE A 16 1.18 3.13 3.33
N LEU A 17 2.11 2.55 4.10
CA LEU A 17 3.50 2.97 4.15
C LEU A 17 4.28 2.35 2.98
N HIS A 18 5.02 3.19 2.27
CA HIS A 18 5.89 2.77 1.18
C HIS A 18 7.34 2.81 1.64
N ILE A 19 8.07 1.71 1.38
CA ILE A 19 9.48 1.54 1.73
C ILE A 19 10.30 1.30 0.46
N SER A 20 11.61 1.59 0.50
CA SER A 20 12.54 1.34 -0.60
C SER A 20 13.40 0.09 -0.42
N ASN A 21 13.52 -0.40 0.81
CA ASN A 21 14.26 -1.62 1.14
C ASN A 21 13.68 -2.31 2.38
N ILE A 22 13.97 -3.60 2.52
CA ILE A 22 13.49 -4.43 3.63
C ILE A 22 14.02 -3.97 4.99
N GLY A 23 15.20 -3.39 5.05
CA GLY A 23 15.78 -2.86 6.31
C GLY A 23 14.93 -1.78 6.99
N MET A 24 14.04 -1.11 6.23
CA MET A 24 13.10 -0.16 6.82
C MET A 24 11.99 -0.82 7.66
N LEU A 25 11.72 -2.13 7.48
CA LEU A 25 10.68 -2.85 8.21
C LEU A 25 10.92 -2.87 9.71
N ASP A 26 12.16 -3.06 10.16
CA ASP A 26 12.51 -3.23 11.58
C ASP A 26 12.08 -2.02 12.43
N ARG A 27 11.94 -0.85 11.81
CA ARG A 27 11.50 0.37 12.49
C ARG A 27 9.98 0.47 12.63
N ILE A 28 9.23 -0.08 11.66
CA ILE A 28 7.78 0.16 11.51
C ILE A 28 6.91 -1.04 11.78
N ALA A 29 7.47 -2.25 11.71
CA ALA A 29 6.73 -3.50 11.93
C ALA A 29 7.48 -4.42 12.90
N LYS A 30 6.74 -5.32 13.54
CA LYS A 30 7.27 -6.29 14.48
C LYS A 30 6.55 -7.63 14.35
N ASN A 31 7.11 -8.68 14.99
CA ASN A 31 6.55 -10.04 15.02
C ASN A 31 6.29 -10.62 13.63
N ILE A 32 7.16 -10.27 12.65
CA ILE A 32 7.03 -10.71 11.26
C ILE A 32 7.38 -12.19 11.16
N THR A 33 6.47 -12.99 10.63
CA THR A 33 6.65 -14.44 10.46
C THR A 33 7.48 -14.77 9.22
N GLU A 34 8.03 -15.99 9.15
CA GLU A 34 8.78 -16.45 7.98
C GLU A 34 7.90 -16.51 6.71
N LEU A 35 6.60 -16.84 6.85
CA LEU A 35 5.67 -16.80 5.72
C LEU A 35 5.47 -15.38 5.19
N GLU A 36 5.33 -14.39 6.07
CA GLU A 36 5.23 -12.99 5.67
C GLU A 36 6.48 -12.52 4.95
N TYR A 37 7.68 -12.86 5.44
CA TYR A 37 8.93 -12.59 4.74
C TYR A 37 8.99 -13.28 3.37
N LYS A 38 8.54 -14.52 3.26
CA LYS A 38 8.50 -15.26 1.99
C LYS A 38 7.59 -14.59 0.96
N LEU A 39 6.43 -14.12 1.38
CA LEU A 39 5.50 -13.37 0.54
C LEU A 39 6.12 -12.04 0.08
N MET A 40 6.73 -11.29 0.98
CA MET A 40 7.41 -10.03 0.67
C MET A 40 8.55 -10.22 -0.32
N ARG A 41 9.43 -11.21 -0.10
CA ARG A 41 10.55 -11.50 -1.01
C ARG A 41 10.08 -11.93 -2.40
N THR A 42 8.91 -12.57 -2.50
CA THR A 42 8.36 -13.03 -3.78
C THR A 42 7.72 -11.89 -4.57
N PHE A 43 6.98 -11.00 -3.89
CA PHE A 43 6.13 -10.01 -4.56
C PHE A 43 6.64 -8.57 -4.50
N TRP A 44 7.72 -8.31 -3.76
CA TRP A 44 8.38 -7.02 -3.73
C TRP A 44 9.69 -7.01 -4.52
N PRO A 45 10.00 -5.88 -5.18
CA PRO A 45 9.16 -4.69 -5.36
C PRO A 45 7.97 -4.98 -6.29
N GLY A 46 6.79 -4.38 -6.00
CA GLY A 46 5.61 -4.61 -6.84
C GLY A 46 4.28 -4.23 -6.20
N PRO A 47 3.16 -4.59 -6.86
CA PRO A 47 1.81 -4.22 -6.46
C PRO A 47 1.24 -5.14 -5.38
N PHE A 48 2.00 -5.36 -4.32
CA PHE A 48 1.65 -6.20 -3.19
C PHE A 48 1.80 -5.42 -1.88
N THR A 49 0.71 -5.32 -1.12
CA THR A 49 0.67 -4.70 0.21
C THR A 49 0.42 -5.78 1.25
N ILE A 50 1.25 -5.82 2.27
CA ILE A 50 1.09 -6.71 3.41
C ILE A 50 0.71 -5.92 4.66
N ILE A 51 -0.25 -6.44 5.42
CA ILE A 51 -0.65 -5.89 6.71
C ILE A 51 0.15 -6.57 7.81
N LEU A 52 0.93 -5.78 8.54
CA LEU A 52 1.79 -6.26 9.63
C LEU A 52 1.46 -5.57 10.94
N GLU A 53 1.86 -6.15 12.06
CA GLU A 53 1.79 -5.50 13.37
C GLU A 53 2.74 -4.31 13.42
N ARG A 54 2.22 -3.12 13.74
CA ARG A 54 3.01 -1.89 13.77
C ARG A 54 3.85 -1.76 15.04
N THR A 55 4.96 -1.05 14.95
CA THR A 55 5.69 -0.52 16.10
C THR A 55 5.07 0.80 16.57
N LYS A 56 5.45 1.28 17.75
CA LYS A 56 4.96 2.55 18.31
C LYS A 56 5.41 3.80 17.52
N ILE A 57 6.41 3.67 16.67
CA ILE A 57 6.90 4.78 15.83
C ILE A 57 5.90 5.15 14.72
N VAL A 58 5.06 4.21 14.30
CA VAL A 58 4.03 4.47 13.29
C VAL A 58 2.87 5.22 13.94
N PRO A 59 2.58 6.47 13.52
CA PRO A 59 1.55 7.29 14.14
C PRO A 59 0.12 6.75 13.88
N ASP A 60 -0.78 6.96 14.83
CA ASP A 60 -2.19 6.55 14.72
C ASP A 60 -2.89 7.11 13.48
N ILE A 61 -2.52 8.32 13.06
CA ILE A 61 -3.09 8.93 11.85
C ILE A 61 -2.79 8.11 10.56
N VAL A 62 -1.73 7.32 10.55
CA VAL A 62 -1.40 6.43 9.41
C VAL A 62 -2.27 5.18 9.43
N THR A 63 -2.52 4.65 10.61
CA THR A 63 -3.19 3.36 10.80
C THR A 63 -4.70 3.46 11.07
N GLY A 64 -5.23 4.69 11.16
CA GLY A 64 -6.61 4.91 11.63
C GLY A 64 -6.85 4.43 13.06
N GLY A 65 -5.78 4.37 13.88
CA GLY A 65 -5.83 3.88 15.26
C GLY A 65 -5.69 2.37 15.42
N LEU A 66 -5.51 1.63 14.32
CA LEU A 66 -5.32 0.17 14.37
C LEU A 66 -3.91 -0.20 14.84
N ASP A 67 -3.75 -1.41 15.40
CA ASP A 67 -2.46 -1.99 15.80
C ASP A 67 -1.66 -2.57 14.61
N THR A 68 -2.20 -2.45 13.42
CA THR A 68 -1.60 -2.92 12.18
C THR A 68 -1.35 -1.79 11.19
N VAL A 69 -0.43 -2.02 10.27
CA VAL A 69 -0.08 -1.09 9.20
C VAL A 69 0.11 -1.83 7.87
N GLY A 70 -0.44 -1.28 6.80
CA GLY A 70 -0.19 -1.76 5.44
C GLY A 70 1.16 -1.24 4.94
N ILE A 71 1.99 -2.13 4.42
CA ILE A 71 3.32 -1.81 3.90
C ILE A 71 3.47 -2.34 2.49
N ARG A 72 4.08 -1.53 1.62
CA ARG A 72 4.40 -1.87 0.24
C ARG A 72 5.80 -1.39 -0.13
N MET A 73 6.47 -2.16 -0.99
CA MET A 73 7.69 -1.71 -1.68
C MET A 73 7.34 -1.50 -3.16
N PRO A 74 7.25 -0.25 -3.64
CA PRO A 74 6.90 0.02 -5.03
C PRO A 74 8.03 -0.39 -5.98
N SER A 75 7.67 -0.77 -7.21
CA SER A 75 8.63 -1.05 -8.30
C SER A 75 9.05 0.20 -9.05
N ASN A 76 8.29 1.28 -8.95
CA ASN A 76 8.57 2.55 -9.60
C ASN A 76 9.87 3.17 -9.07
N GLU A 77 10.84 3.46 -9.93
CA GLU A 77 12.16 3.94 -9.56
C GLU A 77 12.14 5.34 -8.95
N ILE A 78 11.29 6.24 -9.43
CA ILE A 78 11.16 7.59 -8.87
C ILE A 78 10.59 7.53 -7.44
N ALA A 79 9.56 6.69 -7.23
CA ALA A 79 9.01 6.46 -5.91
C ALA A 79 10.06 5.88 -4.94
N LYS A 80 10.86 4.93 -5.40
CA LYS A 80 11.97 4.36 -4.59
C LYS A 80 12.99 5.42 -4.23
N TRP A 81 13.46 6.20 -5.19
CA TRP A 81 14.41 7.30 -4.95
C TRP A 81 13.86 8.32 -3.96
N LEU A 82 12.59 8.71 -4.10
CA LEU A 82 11.96 9.64 -3.17
C LEU A 82 12.00 9.11 -1.73
N ILE A 83 11.70 7.82 -1.53
CA ILE A 83 11.75 7.17 -0.21
C ILE A 83 13.18 7.10 0.31
N GLU A 84 14.15 6.76 -0.54
CA GLU A 84 15.56 6.68 -0.18
C GLU A 84 16.12 8.05 0.22
N TYR A 85 15.87 9.10 -0.57
CA TYR A 85 16.30 10.45 -0.25
C TYR A 85 15.64 11.00 1.02
N ALA A 86 14.38 10.68 1.24
CA ALA A 86 13.67 11.02 2.47
C ALA A 86 14.22 10.25 3.69
N ASN A 87 14.91 9.15 3.47
CA ASN A 87 15.43 8.22 4.48
C ASN A 87 14.37 7.81 5.53
N THR A 88 13.14 7.68 5.08
CA THR A 88 11.99 7.31 5.93
C THR A 88 10.87 6.70 5.08
N PRO A 89 10.07 5.75 5.61
CA PRO A 89 8.85 5.30 4.96
C PRO A 89 7.91 6.45 4.67
N ILE A 90 7.25 6.43 3.51
CA ILE A 90 6.31 7.46 3.06
C ILE A 90 4.89 6.91 3.05
N ALA A 91 3.98 7.57 3.77
CA ALA A 91 2.55 7.26 3.70
C ALA A 91 1.94 7.88 2.44
N ALA A 92 1.38 7.04 1.57
CA ALA A 92 0.77 7.48 0.32
C ALA A 92 -0.46 6.64 -0.06
N PRO A 93 -1.59 7.28 -0.34
CA PRO A 93 -2.73 6.69 -1.01
C PRO A 93 -2.65 6.93 -2.54
N SER A 94 -3.66 6.49 -3.29
CA SER A 94 -3.82 6.84 -4.71
C SER A 94 -3.97 8.35 -4.91
N ALA A 95 -3.48 8.86 -6.05
CA ALA A 95 -3.48 10.28 -6.40
C ALA A 95 -4.81 10.70 -7.05
N ASN A 96 -5.89 10.72 -6.26
CA ASN A 96 -7.23 11.11 -6.67
C ASN A 96 -8.04 11.65 -5.49
N ILE A 97 -9.09 12.39 -5.74
CA ILE A 97 -10.11 12.71 -4.73
C ILE A 97 -10.81 11.42 -4.29
N SER A 98 -11.04 11.25 -3.00
CA SER A 98 -11.68 10.04 -2.45
C SER A 98 -13.04 9.76 -3.11
N GLY A 99 -13.24 8.51 -3.52
CA GLY A 99 -14.46 8.08 -4.22
C GLY A 99 -14.44 8.28 -5.74
N ARG A 100 -13.37 8.86 -6.31
CA ARG A 100 -13.16 8.94 -7.75
C ARG A 100 -12.17 7.87 -8.22
N PRO A 101 -12.21 7.47 -9.50
CA PRO A 101 -11.19 6.59 -10.08
C PRO A 101 -9.78 7.20 -9.96
N SER A 102 -8.78 6.37 -9.79
CA SER A 102 -7.37 6.80 -9.83
C SER A 102 -7.00 7.27 -11.24
N GLY A 103 -6.40 8.46 -11.35
CA GLY A 103 -5.83 8.94 -12.61
C GLY A 103 -4.66 8.08 -13.07
N THR A 104 -4.54 7.88 -14.38
CA THR A 104 -3.45 7.12 -15.02
C THR A 104 -2.45 7.99 -15.75
N ASN A 105 -2.73 9.28 -15.88
CA ASN A 105 -1.89 10.29 -16.49
C ASN A 105 -1.84 11.56 -15.65
N VAL A 106 -0.87 12.43 -15.93
CA VAL A 106 -0.63 13.64 -15.14
C VAL A 106 -1.77 14.68 -15.31
N GLU A 107 -2.39 14.75 -16.46
CA GLU A 107 -3.47 15.72 -16.74
C GLU A 107 -4.67 15.48 -15.83
N ASP A 108 -5.06 14.23 -15.62
CA ASP A 108 -6.17 13.87 -14.73
C ASP A 108 -5.84 14.18 -13.26
N ILE A 109 -4.61 13.85 -12.83
CA ILE A 109 -4.12 14.15 -11.49
C ILE A 109 -4.05 15.66 -11.26
N PHE A 110 -3.56 16.41 -12.23
CA PHE A 110 -3.43 17.87 -12.16
C PHE A 110 -4.79 18.54 -12.02
N LYS A 111 -5.80 18.12 -12.77
CA LYS A 111 -7.17 18.66 -12.67
C LYS A 111 -7.77 18.48 -11.28
N GLU A 112 -7.43 17.37 -10.60
CA GLU A 112 -8.02 17.06 -9.29
C GLU A 112 -7.25 17.62 -8.11
N LEU A 113 -5.93 17.73 -8.20
CA LEU A 113 -5.05 17.93 -7.06
C LEU A 113 -4.12 19.15 -7.13
N SER A 114 -4.02 19.87 -8.27
CA SER A 114 -3.04 20.95 -8.45
C SER A 114 -3.18 22.10 -7.45
N ASP A 115 -4.38 22.35 -6.96
CA ASP A 115 -4.66 23.36 -5.93
C ASP A 115 -4.55 22.84 -4.49
N LYS A 116 -4.20 21.57 -4.30
CA LYS A 116 -4.24 20.86 -3.02
C LYS A 116 -2.89 20.25 -2.61
N VAL A 117 -1.91 20.23 -3.53
CA VAL A 117 -0.57 19.67 -3.31
C VAL A 117 0.49 20.66 -3.76
N ASP A 118 1.67 20.61 -3.13
CA ASP A 118 2.77 21.53 -3.45
C ASP A 118 3.51 21.14 -4.73
N TYR A 119 3.60 19.81 -5.02
CA TYR A 119 4.34 19.27 -6.15
C TYR A 119 3.61 18.10 -6.78
N ILE A 120 3.72 17.98 -8.09
CA ILE A 120 3.31 16.81 -8.88
C ILE A 120 4.53 16.36 -9.69
N ILE A 121 4.95 15.12 -9.50
CA ILE A 121 6.03 14.51 -10.28
C ILE A 121 5.39 13.70 -11.39
N ASP A 122 5.70 14.07 -12.64
CA ASP A 122 5.23 13.38 -13.82
C ASP A 122 6.29 12.38 -14.32
N GLU A 123 5.93 11.13 -14.39
CA GLU A 123 6.75 10.04 -14.96
C GLU A 123 6.09 9.46 -16.24
N GLY A 124 5.08 10.14 -16.76
CA GLY A 124 4.28 9.67 -17.87
C GLY A 124 3.09 8.80 -17.46
N GLN A 125 2.62 7.98 -18.39
CA GLN A 125 1.44 7.16 -18.18
C GLN A 125 1.73 5.96 -17.27
N CYS A 126 0.83 5.71 -16.31
CA CYS A 126 0.94 4.53 -15.45
C CYS A 126 0.76 3.24 -16.28
N GLU A 127 1.74 2.35 -16.22
CA GLU A 127 1.65 1.02 -16.85
C GLU A 127 0.58 0.14 -16.20
N ILE A 128 0.26 0.38 -14.92
CA ILE A 128 -0.63 -0.42 -14.11
C ILE A 128 -1.64 0.50 -13.43
N GLY A 129 -2.83 0.60 -14.00
CA GLY A 129 -3.95 1.35 -13.41
C GLY A 129 -4.73 0.59 -12.31
N VAL A 130 -4.18 -0.54 -11.80
CA VAL A 130 -4.82 -1.38 -10.78
C VAL A 130 -4.10 -1.22 -9.45
N GLU A 131 -4.87 -1.05 -8.39
CA GLU A 131 -4.35 -0.96 -7.03
C GLU A 131 -3.61 -2.24 -6.58
N SER A 132 -2.76 -2.13 -5.55
CA SER A 132 -2.05 -3.28 -4.99
C SER A 132 -3.01 -4.28 -4.35
N THR A 133 -2.70 -5.58 -4.49
CA THR A 133 -3.34 -6.63 -3.70
C THR A 133 -2.97 -6.44 -2.24
N VAL A 134 -3.95 -6.42 -1.33
CA VAL A 134 -3.75 -6.26 0.11
C VAL A 134 -3.97 -7.60 0.81
N VAL A 135 -2.97 -8.04 1.55
CA VAL A 135 -2.95 -9.34 2.23
C VAL A 135 -2.63 -9.18 3.71
N ARG A 136 -3.29 -9.96 4.54
CA ARG A 136 -2.94 -10.19 5.95
C ARG A 136 -2.78 -11.68 6.20
N VAL A 137 -1.73 -12.08 6.89
CA VAL A 137 -1.57 -13.48 7.33
C VAL A 137 -2.25 -13.65 8.68
N VAL A 138 -3.18 -14.59 8.76
CA VAL A 138 -3.92 -14.95 10.00
C VAL A 138 -3.74 -16.43 10.22
N GLU A 139 -3.17 -16.82 11.38
CA GLU A 139 -2.91 -18.23 11.74
C GLU A 139 -2.20 -19.01 10.63
N GLY A 140 -1.19 -18.38 10.01
CA GLY A 140 -0.38 -19.00 8.96
C GLY A 140 -1.05 -19.08 7.57
N VAL A 141 -2.21 -18.46 7.39
CA VAL A 141 -2.93 -18.43 6.11
C VAL A 141 -3.05 -17.00 5.61
N PRO A 142 -2.61 -16.69 4.36
CA PRO A 142 -2.85 -15.39 3.74
C PRO A 142 -4.33 -15.15 3.46
N HIS A 143 -4.86 -14.03 3.90
CA HIS A 143 -6.19 -13.52 3.59
C HIS A 143 -6.06 -12.33 2.66
N ILE A 144 -6.70 -12.39 1.50
CA ILE A 144 -6.80 -11.25 0.57
C ILE A 144 -7.94 -10.35 1.07
N LEU A 145 -7.56 -9.14 1.51
CA LEU A 145 -8.50 -8.13 1.99
C LEU A 145 -8.93 -7.16 0.88
N ARG A 146 -8.11 -7.02 -0.14
CA ARG A 146 -8.41 -6.26 -1.36
C ARG A 146 -7.73 -6.94 -2.55
N PRO A 147 -8.49 -7.35 -3.58
CA PRO A 147 -7.91 -7.91 -4.79
C PRO A 147 -7.14 -6.84 -5.57
N GLY A 148 -6.14 -7.27 -6.32
CA GLY A 148 -5.30 -6.42 -7.17
C GLY A 148 -4.56 -7.27 -8.21
N LYS A 149 -3.43 -6.75 -8.71
CA LYS A 149 -2.68 -7.42 -9.77
C LYS A 149 -2.07 -8.76 -9.35
N ILE A 150 -1.68 -8.91 -8.08
CA ILE A 150 -1.21 -10.20 -7.55
C ILE A 150 -2.43 -11.06 -7.24
N THR A 151 -2.54 -12.19 -7.93
CA THR A 151 -3.72 -13.07 -7.87
C THR A 151 -3.67 -14.02 -6.67
N ALA A 152 -4.85 -14.52 -6.28
CA ALA A 152 -4.97 -15.57 -5.25
C ALA A 152 -4.16 -16.82 -5.61
N GLU A 153 -4.12 -17.19 -6.89
CA GLU A 153 -3.36 -18.34 -7.37
C GLU A 153 -1.86 -18.15 -7.18
N GLN A 154 -1.33 -16.95 -7.48
CA GLN A 154 0.08 -16.63 -7.25
C GLN A 154 0.43 -16.71 -5.75
N ILE A 155 -0.42 -16.17 -4.87
CA ILE A 155 -0.24 -16.25 -3.42
C ILE A 155 -0.27 -17.70 -2.93
N LYS A 156 -1.22 -18.49 -3.43
CA LYS A 156 -1.36 -19.91 -3.10
C LYS A 156 -0.10 -20.72 -3.47
N LYS A 157 0.53 -20.43 -4.60
CA LYS A 157 1.79 -21.08 -5.01
C LYS A 157 2.93 -20.85 -4.00
N VAL A 158 2.94 -19.70 -3.33
CA VAL A 158 3.96 -19.36 -2.32
C VAL A 158 3.63 -19.94 -0.95
N ALA A 159 2.38 -19.80 -0.54
CA ALA A 159 1.92 -20.07 0.84
C ALA A 159 1.26 -21.46 1.01
N GLY A 160 0.92 -22.16 -0.08
CA GLY A 160 0.19 -23.43 -0.06
C GLY A 160 -1.33 -23.27 0.09
N ASN A 161 -1.79 -22.21 0.75
CA ASN A 161 -3.21 -21.88 0.93
C ASN A 161 -3.44 -20.36 0.82
N VAL A 162 -4.66 -19.95 0.57
CA VAL A 162 -5.09 -18.56 0.54
C VAL A 162 -6.60 -18.47 0.76
N ILE A 163 -7.05 -17.44 1.46
CA ILE A 163 -8.46 -17.13 1.65
C ILE A 163 -8.73 -15.76 1.02
N VAL A 164 -9.82 -15.65 0.25
CA VAL A 164 -10.34 -14.36 -0.20
C VAL A 164 -11.46 -13.96 0.77
N ASP A 165 -11.35 -12.76 1.34
CA ASP A 165 -12.33 -12.30 2.33
C ASP A 165 -13.73 -12.22 1.70
N LYS A 166 -14.73 -12.74 2.41
CA LYS A 166 -16.11 -12.81 1.90
C LYS A 166 -16.76 -11.44 1.69
N HIS A 167 -16.28 -10.40 2.39
CA HIS A 167 -16.74 -9.03 2.18
C HIS A 167 -16.38 -8.48 0.79
N ILE A 168 -15.33 -9.04 0.16
CA ILE A 168 -14.92 -8.68 -1.20
C ILE A 168 -15.81 -9.35 -2.25
N LEU A 169 -16.32 -10.54 -1.95
CA LEU A 169 -17.16 -11.33 -2.88
C LEU A 169 -18.62 -10.87 -2.92
N GLY A 170 -19.04 -10.02 -1.97
CA GLY A 170 -20.40 -9.48 -1.90
C GLY A 170 -20.64 -8.19 -2.68
N ASP A 171 -19.57 -7.54 -3.16
CA ASP A 171 -19.60 -6.26 -3.90
C ASP A 171 -19.31 -6.43 -5.41
N LEU A 172 -19.37 -7.68 -5.94
CA LEU A 172 -19.25 -7.98 -7.37
C LEU A 172 -20.59 -8.21 -8.02
#